data_53586a96863deaf7ecc1045046f89329
#
_entry.id   53586a96863deaf7ecc1045046f89329
#
_cell.length_a   1.000
_cell.length_b   1.000
_cell.length_c   1.000
_cell.angle_alpha   90.00
_cell.angle_beta   90.00
_cell.angle_gamma   90.00
#
_symmetry.space_group_name_H-M   'P 1'
#
loop_
_entity.id
_entity.type
_entity.pdbx_description
1 polymer ?
#
loop_
_entity_poly.entity_id
_entity_poly.type
_entity_poly.pdbx_seq_one_letter_code
_entity_poly.pdbx_strand_id
1 'polypeptide(L)'
;MKRTYFPGITDVVVVSDPAEIRTVSNEPRFDRDFTGHTPLRNRQRLAKMLRIFSVNGRLFPTMLPRTDTIRAAAQEELWARLTRKADEVKRGPAELEPLAEWVRGTGTAKQLGLLVQQSVGRLFVETFTATDESWAAACLVLEAASSSSFLKMMGWRISGRLERAKTLLASMVNGDLSATNGISVALHHIVDGLHKMRQLAADPALRSSMTTDAAVDECLFAPNTTVRQAKTSGEVSGCPFRRGSLFILGLGSASKGAANRDLVFLSKSWSRCPAEKWVPALLEGVWTRVSTTSASPGNFADSSRNT
;
A
#
# COMPACT_ATOMS: atom_id res chain seq x y z
N MET A 1 1.19 -14.74 18.98
CA MET A 1 1.38 -15.57 17.73
C MET A 1 0.50 -16.80 17.71
N LYS A 2 0.00 -17.22 16.53
CA LYS A 2 -0.76 -18.48 16.35
C LYS A 2 -0.12 -19.32 15.24
N ARG A 3 0.35 -20.54 15.57
CA ARG A 3 0.99 -21.45 14.62
C ARG A 3 0.01 -22.51 14.13
N THR A 4 0.03 -22.80 12.83
CA THR A 4 -0.64 -23.94 12.20
C THR A 4 0.44 -24.81 11.55
N TYR A 5 0.60 -26.02 12.06
CA TYR A 5 1.64 -26.94 11.62
C TYR A 5 1.07 -28.31 11.29
N PHE A 6 1.33 -28.79 10.07
CA PHE A 6 1.14 -30.17 9.62
C PHE A 6 2.39 -30.61 8.87
N PRO A 7 3.08 -31.66 9.32
CA PRO A 7 4.34 -32.11 8.73
C PRO A 7 4.27 -32.24 7.21
N GLY A 8 5.24 -31.68 6.49
CA GLY A 8 5.33 -31.71 5.03
C GLY A 8 4.26 -30.90 4.27
N ILE A 9 3.15 -30.54 4.91
CA ILE A 9 2.01 -29.89 4.27
C ILE A 9 2.00 -28.38 4.49
N THR A 10 2.03 -27.93 5.74
CA THR A 10 1.97 -26.50 6.07
C THR A 10 2.69 -26.18 7.37
N ASP A 11 3.35 -25.04 7.43
CA ASP A 11 3.93 -24.47 8.63
C ASP A 11 3.82 -22.95 8.56
N VAL A 12 2.79 -22.41 9.18
CA VAL A 12 2.45 -20.98 9.13
C VAL A 12 2.26 -20.47 10.55
N VAL A 13 2.90 -19.33 10.82
CA VAL A 13 2.73 -18.56 12.05
C VAL A 13 2.05 -17.24 11.70
N VAL A 14 0.86 -17.00 12.24
CA VAL A 14 0.16 -15.71 12.12
C VAL A 14 0.55 -14.85 13.32
N VAL A 15 1.01 -13.65 13.05
CA VAL A 15 1.45 -12.66 14.02
C VAL A 15 0.55 -11.43 13.90
N SER A 16 -0.22 -11.13 14.94
CA SER A 16 -1.18 -10.01 14.96
C SER A 16 -0.92 -9.00 16.09
N ASP A 17 -0.09 -9.36 17.07
CA ASP A 17 0.32 -8.45 18.13
C ASP A 17 1.36 -7.44 17.61
N PRO A 18 1.21 -6.12 17.86
CA PRO A 18 2.14 -5.10 17.39
C PRO A 18 3.59 -5.28 17.85
N ALA A 19 3.83 -5.70 19.10
CA ALA A 19 5.18 -5.90 19.62
C ALA A 19 5.85 -7.12 18.98
N GLU A 20 5.09 -8.21 18.81
CA GLU A 20 5.55 -9.41 18.12
C GLU A 20 5.87 -9.13 16.64
N ILE A 21 5.06 -8.30 15.95
CA ILE A 21 5.32 -7.89 14.56
C ILE A 21 6.63 -7.13 14.48
N ARG A 22 6.89 -6.17 15.40
CA ARG A 22 8.16 -5.43 15.44
C ARG A 22 9.35 -6.38 15.65
N THR A 23 9.21 -7.34 16.56
CA THR A 23 10.25 -8.37 16.82
C THR A 23 10.55 -9.16 15.56
N VAL A 24 9.54 -9.78 14.92
CA VAL A 24 9.72 -10.60 13.72
C VAL A 24 10.22 -9.78 12.53
N SER A 25 9.77 -8.54 12.38
CA SER A 25 10.18 -7.67 11.28
C SER A 25 11.67 -7.29 11.32
N ASN A 26 12.27 -7.27 12.51
CA ASN A 26 13.68 -6.90 12.72
C ASN A 26 14.61 -8.11 12.87
N GLU A 27 14.07 -9.27 13.19
CA GLU A 27 14.83 -10.50 13.45
C GLU A 27 15.51 -10.99 12.15
N PRO A 28 16.86 -11.11 12.12
CA PRO A 28 17.62 -11.49 10.91
C PRO A 28 17.29 -12.88 10.37
N ARG A 29 16.75 -13.77 11.22
CA ARG A 29 16.35 -15.11 10.81
C ARG A 29 15.10 -15.13 9.91
N PHE A 30 14.38 -14.01 9.79
CA PHE A 30 13.17 -13.89 8.93
C PHE A 30 13.47 -12.98 7.74
N ASP A 31 13.23 -13.50 6.54
CA ASP A 31 13.57 -12.82 5.29
C ASP A 31 12.47 -13.03 4.24
N ARG A 32 12.62 -12.42 3.09
CA ARG A 32 11.90 -12.68 1.83
C ARG A 32 12.70 -13.58 0.87
N ASP A 33 13.70 -14.27 1.37
CA ASP A 33 14.38 -15.34 0.64
C ASP A 33 13.51 -16.60 0.69
N PHE A 34 12.66 -16.76 -0.31
CA PHE A 34 11.71 -17.85 -0.41
C PHE A 34 12.31 -19.11 -1.07
N THR A 35 13.63 -19.23 -1.02
CA THR A 35 14.37 -20.41 -1.49
C THR A 35 14.49 -21.45 -0.39
N GLY A 36 14.44 -22.72 -0.73
CA GLY A 36 14.70 -23.82 0.19
C GLY A 36 13.49 -24.69 0.54
N HIS A 37 13.66 -25.58 1.51
CA HIS A 37 12.64 -26.54 1.93
C HIS A 37 11.44 -25.85 2.54
N THR A 38 10.35 -25.85 1.79
CA THR A 38 9.09 -25.22 2.17
C THR A 38 7.97 -26.24 2.09
N PRO A 39 7.12 -26.43 3.12
CA PRO A 39 5.95 -27.29 3.06
C PRO A 39 5.09 -27.02 1.83
N LEU A 40 4.40 -28.04 1.30
CA LEU A 40 3.71 -27.98 0.01
C LEU A 40 2.76 -26.78 -0.12
N ARG A 41 1.89 -26.55 0.87
CA ARG A 41 0.94 -25.41 0.86
C ARG A 41 1.65 -24.06 0.99
N ASN A 42 2.74 -24.00 1.75
CA ASN A 42 3.54 -22.79 1.85
C ASN A 42 4.15 -22.44 0.49
N ARG A 43 4.71 -23.44 -0.22
CA ARG A 43 5.25 -23.27 -1.58
C ARG A 43 4.19 -22.77 -2.56
N GLN A 44 2.97 -23.29 -2.49
CA GLN A 44 1.86 -22.82 -3.34
C GLN A 44 1.50 -21.35 -3.07
N ARG A 45 1.44 -20.95 -1.78
CA ARG A 45 1.19 -19.56 -1.37
C ARG A 45 2.29 -18.62 -1.86
N LEU A 46 3.54 -19.03 -1.67
CA LEU A 46 4.70 -18.28 -2.14
C LEU A 46 4.73 -18.16 -3.66
N ALA A 47 4.50 -19.24 -4.40
CA ALA A 47 4.45 -19.23 -5.86
C ALA A 47 3.36 -18.27 -6.39
N LYS A 48 2.17 -18.25 -5.74
CA LYS A 48 1.13 -17.28 -6.04
C LYS A 48 1.62 -15.85 -5.83
N MET A 49 2.17 -15.57 -4.65
CA MET A 49 2.65 -14.24 -4.26
C MET A 49 3.76 -13.75 -5.22
N LEU A 50 4.77 -14.58 -5.47
CA LEU A 50 5.89 -14.23 -6.37
C LEU A 50 5.40 -13.95 -7.80
N ARG A 51 4.40 -14.68 -8.28
CA ARG A 51 3.79 -14.40 -9.58
C ARG A 51 3.10 -13.04 -9.62
N ILE A 52 2.34 -12.68 -8.59
CA ILE A 52 1.63 -11.40 -8.54
C ILE A 52 2.60 -10.23 -8.48
N PHE A 53 3.64 -10.36 -7.65
CA PHE A 53 4.66 -9.32 -7.43
C PHE A 53 5.87 -9.45 -8.35
N SER A 54 5.63 -9.83 -9.62
CA SER A 54 6.63 -9.87 -10.68
C SER A 54 6.05 -9.44 -12.02
N VAL A 55 6.89 -8.96 -12.92
CA VAL A 55 6.58 -8.67 -14.32
C VAL A 55 7.61 -9.36 -15.20
N ASN A 56 7.17 -10.16 -16.17
CA ASN A 56 8.05 -10.91 -17.07
C ASN A 56 9.12 -11.71 -16.31
N GLY A 57 8.73 -12.35 -15.20
CA GLY A 57 9.63 -13.15 -14.36
C GLY A 57 10.55 -12.35 -13.42
N ARG A 58 10.59 -11.02 -13.51
CA ARG A 58 11.39 -10.15 -12.65
C ARG A 58 10.57 -9.70 -11.45
N LEU A 59 11.04 -10.02 -10.23
CA LEU A 59 10.35 -9.64 -8.98
C LEU A 59 10.44 -8.14 -8.74
N PHE A 60 9.38 -7.58 -8.15
CA PHE A 60 9.45 -6.22 -7.60
C PHE A 60 10.53 -6.14 -6.53
N PRO A 61 11.29 -5.03 -6.43
CA PRO A 61 12.38 -4.90 -5.45
C PRO A 61 11.93 -5.15 -4.01
N THR A 62 10.69 -4.83 -3.68
CA THR A 62 10.09 -5.09 -2.35
C THR A 62 9.98 -6.58 -2.02
N MET A 63 10.05 -7.47 -3.00
CA MET A 63 9.93 -8.93 -2.84
C MET A 63 11.28 -9.65 -2.81
N LEU A 64 12.37 -8.93 -3.04
CA LEU A 64 13.72 -9.47 -2.99
C LEU A 64 14.20 -9.67 -1.54
N PRO A 65 15.19 -10.56 -1.29
CA PRO A 65 15.79 -10.80 0.02
C PRO A 65 16.41 -9.54 0.65
N ARG A 66 16.60 -9.56 1.97
CA ARG A 66 17.25 -8.47 2.71
C ARG A 66 18.66 -8.17 2.22
N THR A 67 19.41 -9.20 1.83
CA THR A 67 20.80 -9.11 1.38
C THR A 67 20.97 -8.79 -0.10
N ASP A 68 19.86 -8.64 -0.83
CA ASP A 68 19.89 -8.34 -2.26
C ASP A 68 20.31 -6.89 -2.52
N THR A 69 21.33 -6.67 -3.33
CA THR A 69 21.90 -5.35 -3.64
C THR A 69 20.94 -4.50 -4.50
N ILE A 70 20.20 -5.14 -5.41
CA ILE A 70 19.20 -4.45 -6.25
C ILE A 70 18.08 -3.89 -5.36
N ARG A 71 17.65 -4.69 -4.37
CA ARG A 71 16.68 -4.23 -3.39
C ARG A 71 17.16 -3.01 -2.62
N ALA A 72 18.38 -3.08 -2.08
CA ALA A 72 18.96 -2.01 -1.25
C ALA A 72 19.06 -0.70 -2.06
N ALA A 73 19.61 -0.75 -3.27
CA ALA A 73 19.74 0.39 -4.17
C ALA A 73 18.38 0.99 -4.54
N ALA A 74 17.42 0.15 -4.96
CA ALA A 74 16.08 0.60 -5.32
C ALA A 74 15.34 1.24 -4.13
N GLN A 75 15.52 0.72 -2.92
CA GLN A 75 14.91 1.27 -1.72
C GLN A 75 15.49 2.63 -1.36
N GLU A 76 16.80 2.81 -1.46
CA GLU A 76 17.48 4.07 -1.17
C GLU A 76 17.10 5.15 -2.19
N GLU A 77 17.15 4.84 -3.48
CA GLU A 77 16.74 5.75 -4.55
C GLU A 77 15.28 6.20 -4.37
N LEU A 78 14.39 5.24 -4.14
CA LEU A 78 12.96 5.54 -3.97
C LEU A 78 12.71 6.34 -2.70
N TRP A 79 13.41 6.05 -1.61
CA TRP A 79 13.34 6.83 -0.38
C TRP A 79 13.75 8.30 -0.60
N ALA A 80 14.88 8.53 -1.25
CA ALA A 80 15.36 9.88 -1.56
C ALA A 80 14.36 10.64 -2.45
N ARG A 81 13.85 10.00 -3.50
CA ARG A 81 12.84 10.55 -4.41
C ARG A 81 11.56 10.94 -3.68
N LEU A 82 10.98 10.03 -2.89
CA LEU A 82 9.72 10.26 -2.19
C LEU A 82 9.87 11.27 -1.04
N THR A 83 11.04 11.36 -0.41
CA THR A 83 11.31 12.41 0.57
C THR A 83 11.28 13.80 -0.07
N ARG A 84 11.95 14.00 -1.21
CA ARG A 84 11.88 15.27 -1.95
C ARG A 84 10.45 15.61 -2.37
N LYS A 85 9.71 14.64 -2.87
CA LYS A 85 8.30 14.82 -3.26
C LYS A 85 7.39 15.13 -2.06
N ALA A 86 7.67 14.61 -0.88
CA ALA A 86 6.96 14.99 0.34
C ALA A 86 7.17 16.48 0.69
N ASP A 87 8.39 16.98 0.52
CA ASP A 87 8.70 18.41 0.75
C ASP A 87 8.05 19.33 -0.31
N GLU A 88 7.89 18.85 -1.55
CA GLU A 88 7.11 19.56 -2.58
C GLU A 88 5.62 19.63 -2.22
N VAL A 89 5.04 18.52 -1.77
CA VAL A 89 3.65 18.46 -1.33
C VAL A 89 3.37 19.42 -0.17
N LYS A 90 4.27 19.52 0.81
CA LYS A 90 4.15 20.46 1.94
C LYS A 90 4.12 21.94 1.52
N ARG A 91 4.72 22.28 0.36
CA ARG A 91 4.64 23.62 -0.23
C ARG A 91 3.29 23.93 -0.89
N GLY A 92 2.38 22.99 -0.89
CA GLY A 92 0.99 23.20 -1.28
C GLY A 92 0.71 23.22 -2.78
N PRO A 93 1.20 22.26 -3.59
CA PRO A 93 0.99 22.28 -5.02
C PRO A 93 -0.49 22.20 -5.41
N ALA A 94 -0.87 22.91 -6.48
CA ALA A 94 -2.23 22.88 -7.04
C ALA A 94 -2.70 21.45 -7.42
N GLU A 95 -1.77 20.53 -7.63
CA GLU A 95 -2.02 19.14 -7.98
C GLU A 95 -2.83 18.36 -6.93
N LEU A 96 -2.92 18.85 -5.67
CA LEU A 96 -3.75 18.25 -4.63
C LEU A 96 -5.22 18.64 -4.71
N GLU A 97 -5.55 19.73 -5.44
CA GLU A 97 -6.94 20.22 -5.48
C GLU A 97 -7.94 19.20 -6.03
N PRO A 98 -7.65 18.45 -7.12
CA PRO A 98 -8.58 17.43 -7.60
C PRO A 98 -8.88 16.33 -6.57
N LEU A 99 -7.89 15.98 -5.73
CA LEU A 99 -8.08 15.01 -4.64
C LEU A 99 -8.94 15.63 -3.51
N ALA A 100 -8.70 16.90 -3.17
CA ALA A 100 -9.47 17.61 -2.16
C ALA A 100 -10.94 17.79 -2.60
N GLU A 101 -11.18 18.16 -3.86
CA GLU A 101 -12.53 18.23 -4.45
C GLU A 101 -13.25 16.90 -4.37
N TRP A 102 -12.57 15.81 -4.70
CA TRP A 102 -13.14 14.48 -4.57
C TRP A 102 -13.53 14.17 -3.12
N VAL A 103 -12.68 14.51 -2.15
CA VAL A 103 -12.96 14.30 -0.72
C VAL A 103 -14.14 15.14 -0.25
N ARG A 104 -14.34 16.36 -0.78
CA ARG A 104 -15.53 17.21 -0.51
C ARG A 104 -16.83 16.63 -1.04
N GLY A 105 -16.80 15.56 -1.81
CA GLY A 105 -18.00 14.88 -2.25
C GLY A 105 -18.32 14.97 -3.75
N THR A 106 -17.40 15.47 -4.56
CA THR A 106 -17.59 15.70 -5.99
C THR A 106 -16.98 14.61 -6.87
N GLY A 107 -17.39 13.40 -6.86
CA GLY A 107 -16.84 12.43 -7.80
C GLY A 107 -17.09 10.96 -7.45
N THR A 108 -16.80 10.09 -8.42
CA THR A 108 -16.97 8.64 -8.32
C THR A 108 -15.70 7.95 -7.77
N ALA A 109 -15.84 6.71 -7.27
CA ALA A 109 -14.71 5.91 -6.82
C ALA A 109 -13.68 5.66 -7.94
N LYS A 110 -14.15 5.51 -9.21
CA LYS A 110 -13.26 5.35 -10.36
C LYS A 110 -12.41 6.60 -10.60
N GLN A 111 -13.01 7.78 -10.49
CA GLN A 111 -12.27 9.05 -10.63
C GLN A 111 -11.17 9.18 -9.55
N LEU A 112 -11.46 8.80 -8.30
CA LEU A 112 -10.42 8.76 -7.27
C LEU A 112 -9.27 7.84 -7.66
N GLY A 113 -9.58 6.64 -8.12
CA GLY A 113 -8.56 5.69 -8.55
C GLY A 113 -7.63 6.26 -9.63
N LEU A 114 -8.20 6.91 -10.63
CA LEU A 114 -7.43 7.59 -11.70
C LEU A 114 -6.58 8.74 -11.16
N LEU A 115 -7.14 9.59 -10.29
CA LEU A 115 -6.40 10.71 -9.68
C LEU A 115 -5.22 10.22 -8.84
N VAL A 116 -5.42 9.19 -8.02
CA VAL A 116 -4.35 8.60 -7.20
C VAL A 116 -3.32 7.93 -8.10
N GLN A 117 -3.73 7.17 -9.12
CA GLN A 117 -2.80 6.52 -10.04
C GLN A 117 -1.97 7.56 -10.82
N GLN A 118 -2.59 8.66 -11.21
CA GLN A 118 -1.91 9.82 -11.82
C GLN A 118 -0.85 10.40 -10.88
N SER A 119 -1.23 10.69 -9.64
CA SER A 119 -0.32 11.27 -8.64
C SER A 119 0.85 10.34 -8.34
N VAL A 120 0.61 9.04 -8.16
CA VAL A 120 1.67 8.05 -7.92
C VAL A 120 2.55 7.86 -9.16
N GLY A 121 1.97 7.79 -10.35
CA GLY A 121 2.72 7.61 -11.60
C GLY A 121 3.67 8.78 -11.88
N ARG A 122 3.24 10.01 -11.61
CA ARG A 122 4.05 11.23 -11.77
C ARG A 122 5.24 11.33 -10.81
N LEU A 123 5.25 10.54 -9.74
CA LEU A 123 6.46 10.41 -8.92
C LEU A 123 7.63 9.79 -9.70
N PHE A 124 7.34 9.01 -10.73
CA PHE A 124 8.32 8.24 -11.50
C PHE A 124 8.49 8.77 -12.93
N VAL A 125 7.39 9.12 -13.58
CA VAL A 125 7.35 9.63 -14.96
C VAL A 125 6.49 10.89 -14.97
N GLU A 126 7.11 12.04 -15.19
CA GLU A 126 6.45 13.34 -15.12
C GLU A 126 5.23 13.45 -16.05
N THR A 127 5.34 12.87 -17.24
CA THR A 127 4.28 12.85 -18.26
C THR A 127 3.26 11.72 -18.06
N PHE A 128 3.32 10.97 -16.95
CA PHE A 128 2.42 9.86 -16.70
C PHE A 128 0.96 10.33 -16.72
N THR A 129 0.13 9.60 -17.47
CA THR A 129 -1.30 9.82 -17.57
C THR A 129 -2.05 8.54 -17.24
N ALA A 130 -2.84 8.56 -16.18
CA ALA A 130 -3.71 7.45 -15.83
C ALA A 130 -4.88 7.35 -16.80
N THR A 131 -5.21 6.12 -17.22
CA THR A 131 -6.31 5.82 -18.13
C THR A 131 -7.26 4.80 -17.49
N ASP A 132 -8.46 4.67 -18.03
CA ASP A 132 -9.43 3.65 -17.63
C ASP A 132 -8.83 2.24 -17.71
N GLU A 133 -8.01 1.99 -18.72
CA GLU A 133 -7.35 0.71 -18.93
C GLU A 133 -6.25 0.47 -17.86
N SER A 134 -5.44 1.47 -17.56
CA SER A 134 -4.41 1.35 -16.51
C SER A 134 -5.03 1.17 -15.11
N TRP A 135 -6.12 1.85 -14.84
CA TRP A 135 -6.85 1.67 -13.58
C TRP A 135 -7.47 0.28 -13.47
N ALA A 136 -8.12 -0.21 -14.53
CA ALA A 136 -8.66 -1.56 -14.58
C ALA A 136 -7.56 -2.62 -14.41
N ALA A 137 -6.37 -2.39 -15.00
CA ALA A 137 -5.21 -3.24 -14.81
C ALA A 137 -4.72 -3.26 -13.36
N ALA A 138 -4.66 -2.12 -12.68
CA ALA A 138 -4.31 -2.03 -11.26
C ALA A 138 -5.32 -2.77 -10.37
N CYS A 139 -6.62 -2.58 -10.62
CA CYS A 139 -7.68 -3.30 -9.90
C CYS A 139 -7.57 -4.83 -10.08
N LEU A 140 -7.25 -5.30 -11.29
CA LEU A 140 -7.04 -6.73 -11.55
C LEU A 140 -5.85 -7.29 -10.77
N VAL A 141 -4.75 -6.55 -10.66
CA VAL A 141 -3.57 -6.97 -9.87
C VAL A 141 -3.93 -7.04 -8.38
N LEU A 142 -4.68 -6.04 -7.85
CA LEU A 142 -5.16 -6.06 -6.47
C LEU A 142 -6.11 -7.24 -6.22
N GLU A 143 -7.05 -7.49 -7.12
CA GLU A 143 -7.97 -8.64 -7.01
C GLU A 143 -7.20 -9.96 -7.00
N ALA A 144 -6.17 -10.10 -7.84
CA ALA A 144 -5.31 -11.28 -7.83
C ALA A 144 -4.54 -11.44 -6.51
N ALA A 145 -4.07 -10.33 -5.92
CA ALA A 145 -3.36 -10.33 -4.64
C ALA A 145 -4.27 -10.76 -3.48
N SER A 146 -5.50 -10.30 -3.45
CA SER A 146 -6.48 -10.56 -2.38
C SER A 146 -7.26 -11.87 -2.55
N SER A 147 -7.45 -12.36 -3.79
CA SER A 147 -8.28 -13.53 -4.08
C SER A 147 -7.72 -14.82 -3.48
N SER A 148 -8.56 -15.59 -2.80
CA SER A 148 -8.29 -16.98 -2.40
C SER A 148 -8.85 -18.02 -3.38
N SER A 149 -9.60 -17.58 -4.40
CA SER A 149 -10.27 -18.48 -5.36
C SER A 149 -9.28 -19.12 -6.33
N PHE A 150 -9.15 -20.44 -6.26
CA PHE A 150 -8.33 -21.21 -7.18
C PHE A 150 -8.83 -21.11 -8.63
N LEU A 151 -10.15 -21.15 -8.86
CA LEU A 151 -10.74 -21.06 -10.20
C LEU A 151 -10.46 -19.70 -10.86
N LYS A 152 -10.59 -18.59 -10.12
CA LYS A 152 -10.21 -17.26 -10.63
C LYS A 152 -8.73 -17.22 -11.01
N MET A 153 -7.84 -17.73 -10.15
CA MET A 153 -6.40 -17.78 -10.42
C MET A 153 -6.06 -18.60 -11.67
N MET A 154 -6.72 -19.74 -11.86
CA MET A 154 -6.57 -20.56 -13.07
C MET A 154 -7.09 -19.81 -14.31
N GLY A 155 -8.25 -19.17 -14.22
CA GLY A 155 -8.81 -18.38 -15.31
C GLY A 155 -7.87 -17.25 -15.75
N TRP A 156 -7.28 -16.50 -14.82
CA TRP A 156 -6.29 -15.46 -15.14
C TRP A 156 -4.99 -16.03 -15.74
N ARG A 157 -4.56 -17.21 -15.28
CA ARG A 157 -3.39 -17.90 -15.81
C ARG A 157 -3.60 -18.34 -17.27
N ILE A 158 -4.72 -19.00 -17.55
CA ILE A 158 -5.05 -19.52 -18.87
C ILE A 158 -5.25 -18.37 -19.88
N SER A 159 -6.00 -17.34 -19.44
CA SER A 159 -6.27 -16.17 -20.30
C SER A 159 -5.09 -15.22 -20.47
N GLY A 160 -4.03 -15.32 -19.67
CA GLY A 160 -2.91 -14.38 -19.64
C GLY A 160 -3.28 -12.94 -19.21
N ARG A 161 -4.52 -12.70 -18.73
CA ARG A 161 -5.02 -11.35 -18.42
C ARG A 161 -4.16 -10.64 -17.36
N LEU A 162 -3.76 -11.35 -16.31
CA LEU A 162 -2.94 -10.77 -15.25
C LEU A 162 -1.56 -10.34 -15.75
N GLU A 163 -0.91 -11.16 -16.59
CA GLU A 163 0.39 -10.82 -17.15
C GLU A 163 0.29 -9.61 -18.10
N ARG A 164 -0.73 -9.58 -18.97
CA ARG A 164 -0.97 -8.41 -19.84
C ARG A 164 -1.21 -7.13 -19.02
N ALA A 165 -2.00 -7.19 -17.97
CA ALA A 165 -2.24 -6.04 -17.09
C ALA A 165 -0.94 -5.52 -16.45
N LYS A 166 -0.10 -6.42 -15.93
CA LYS A 166 1.20 -6.05 -15.34
C LYS A 166 2.17 -5.49 -16.37
N THR A 167 2.21 -6.08 -17.58
CA THR A 167 3.05 -5.60 -18.69
C THR A 167 2.62 -4.21 -19.14
N LEU A 168 1.31 -3.96 -19.26
CA LEU A 168 0.77 -2.63 -19.56
C LEU A 168 1.25 -1.61 -18.51
N LEU A 169 1.05 -1.90 -17.23
CA LEU A 169 1.45 -0.97 -16.15
C LEU A 169 2.97 -0.73 -16.17
N ALA A 170 3.77 -1.77 -16.40
CA ALA A 170 5.22 -1.61 -16.50
C ALA A 170 5.63 -0.75 -17.71
N SER A 171 4.98 -0.90 -18.87
CA SER A 171 5.29 -0.08 -20.04
C SER A 171 5.01 1.41 -19.83
N MET A 172 3.98 1.75 -19.04
CA MET A 172 3.63 3.14 -18.72
C MET A 172 4.65 3.85 -17.82
N VAL A 173 5.51 3.09 -17.15
CA VAL A 173 6.58 3.61 -16.27
C VAL A 173 7.97 3.16 -16.71
N ASN A 174 8.17 3.00 -18.01
CA ASN A 174 9.45 2.68 -18.65
C ASN A 174 10.11 1.38 -18.11
N GLY A 175 9.29 0.42 -17.66
CA GLY A 175 9.77 -0.85 -17.12
C GLY A 175 10.36 -0.77 -15.70
N ASP A 176 10.26 0.36 -15.01
CA ASP A 176 10.64 0.50 -13.60
C ASP A 176 9.73 -0.36 -12.72
N LEU A 177 10.33 -1.36 -12.06
CA LEU A 177 9.59 -2.31 -11.23
C LEU A 177 9.09 -1.70 -9.90
N SER A 178 9.79 -0.71 -9.36
CA SER A 178 9.35 0.02 -8.17
C SER A 178 8.14 0.89 -8.50
N ALA A 179 8.19 1.60 -9.62
CA ALA A 179 7.09 2.38 -10.15
C ALA A 179 5.88 1.49 -10.47
N THR A 180 6.11 0.36 -11.14
CA THR A 180 5.05 -0.62 -11.47
C THR A 180 4.34 -1.11 -10.20
N ASN A 181 5.07 -1.44 -9.14
CA ASN A 181 4.48 -1.79 -7.85
C ASN A 181 3.68 -0.62 -7.24
N GLY A 182 4.19 0.60 -7.37
CA GLY A 182 3.52 1.82 -6.92
C GLY A 182 2.14 2.01 -7.56
N ILE A 183 2.09 2.00 -8.92
CA ILE A 183 0.86 2.26 -9.69
C ILE A 183 -0.07 1.05 -9.82
N SER A 184 0.32 -0.14 -9.32
CA SER A 184 -0.50 -1.37 -9.39
C SER A 184 -1.05 -1.83 -8.05
N VAL A 185 -0.26 -1.78 -6.98
CA VAL A 185 -0.64 -2.36 -5.68
C VAL A 185 -0.62 -1.32 -4.57
N ALA A 186 0.48 -0.57 -4.42
CA ALA A 186 0.65 0.32 -3.28
C ALA A 186 -0.35 1.49 -3.27
N LEU A 187 -0.76 1.97 -4.44
CA LEU A 187 -1.72 3.08 -4.58
C LEU A 187 -3.08 2.81 -3.93
N HIS A 188 -3.51 1.54 -3.82
CA HIS A 188 -4.83 1.21 -3.27
C HIS A 188 -4.96 1.59 -1.79
N HIS A 189 -3.87 1.57 -1.02
CA HIS A 189 -3.89 2.04 0.37
C HIS A 189 -4.11 3.55 0.47
N ILE A 190 -3.67 4.31 -0.54
CA ILE A 190 -3.95 5.76 -0.64
C ILE A 190 -5.42 5.98 -1.01
N VAL A 191 -5.94 5.17 -1.94
CA VAL A 191 -7.37 5.19 -2.30
C VAL A 191 -8.24 4.92 -1.08
N ASP A 192 -7.91 3.88 -0.30
CA ASP A 192 -8.62 3.55 0.94
C ASP A 192 -8.54 4.71 1.96
N GLY A 193 -7.35 5.33 2.08
CA GLY A 193 -7.13 6.49 2.94
C GLY A 193 -8.01 7.68 2.56
N LEU A 194 -8.08 8.01 1.28
CA LEU A 194 -8.92 9.11 0.80
C LEU A 194 -10.42 8.80 0.89
N HIS A 195 -10.84 7.54 0.72
CA HIS A 195 -12.22 7.13 1.02
C HIS A 195 -12.56 7.34 2.50
N LYS A 196 -11.67 6.97 3.41
CA LYS A 196 -11.85 7.23 4.85
C LYS A 196 -11.89 8.73 5.12
N MET A 197 -11.00 9.51 4.51
CA MET A 197 -10.96 10.97 4.66
C MET A 197 -12.27 11.61 4.21
N ARG A 198 -12.88 11.15 3.10
CA ARG A 198 -14.18 11.61 2.64
C ARG A 198 -15.29 11.33 3.67
N GLN A 199 -15.24 10.15 4.33
CA GLN A 199 -16.20 9.82 5.39
C GLN A 199 -16.05 10.77 6.59
N LEU A 200 -14.81 11.07 7.01
CA LEU A 200 -14.53 12.02 8.09
C LEU A 200 -14.98 13.45 7.72
N ALA A 201 -14.71 13.87 6.49
CA ALA A 201 -15.07 15.20 6.00
C ALA A 201 -16.59 15.40 5.82
N ALA A 202 -17.35 14.33 5.63
CA ALA A 202 -18.80 14.38 5.50
C ALA A 202 -19.51 14.73 6.83
N ASP A 203 -18.85 14.52 7.98
CA ASP A 203 -19.34 14.94 9.29
C ASP A 203 -18.77 16.33 9.62
N PRO A 204 -19.60 17.40 9.66
CA PRO A 204 -19.15 18.75 9.93
C PRO A 204 -18.52 18.90 11.33
N ALA A 205 -19.00 18.13 12.33
CA ALA A 205 -18.46 18.19 13.70
C ALA A 205 -17.05 17.57 13.75
N LEU A 206 -16.86 16.41 13.13
CA LEU A 206 -15.53 15.80 13.00
C LEU A 206 -14.58 16.68 12.19
N ARG A 207 -15.04 17.22 11.05
CA ARG A 207 -14.23 18.08 10.18
C ARG A 207 -13.72 19.34 10.91
N SER A 208 -14.53 19.93 11.80
CA SER A 208 -14.15 21.14 12.53
C SER A 208 -13.32 20.87 13.79
N SER A 209 -13.47 19.72 14.43
CA SER A 209 -12.80 19.39 15.69
C SER A 209 -11.55 18.55 15.56
N MET A 210 -11.40 17.81 14.45
CA MET A 210 -10.29 16.89 14.24
C MET A 210 -9.03 17.64 13.81
N THR A 211 -7.92 17.40 14.52
CA THR A 211 -6.61 17.91 14.09
C THR A 211 -6.14 17.22 12.80
N THR A 212 -5.29 17.89 12.05
CA THR A 212 -4.73 17.32 10.80
C THR A 212 -4.01 16.00 11.04
N ASP A 213 -3.21 15.92 12.12
CA ASP A 213 -2.50 14.67 12.47
C ASP A 213 -3.47 13.54 12.79
N ALA A 214 -4.53 13.80 13.55
CA ALA A 214 -5.54 12.79 13.86
C ALA A 214 -6.28 12.31 12.61
N ALA A 215 -6.62 13.23 11.70
CA ALA A 215 -7.25 12.88 10.43
C ALA A 215 -6.33 12.04 9.54
N VAL A 216 -5.04 12.38 9.48
CA VAL A 216 -4.04 11.60 8.74
C VAL A 216 -3.89 10.20 9.35
N ASP A 217 -3.78 10.08 10.68
CA ASP A 217 -3.62 8.78 11.34
C ASP A 217 -4.82 7.85 11.09
N GLU A 218 -6.03 8.39 11.06
CA GLU A 218 -7.25 7.63 10.72
C GLU A 218 -7.29 7.21 9.24
N CYS A 219 -6.60 7.93 8.36
CA CYS A 219 -6.56 7.68 6.92
C CYS A 219 -5.33 6.88 6.45
N LEU A 220 -4.42 6.51 7.35
CA LEU A 220 -3.29 5.66 7.01
C LEU A 220 -3.68 4.18 7.01
N PHE A 221 -3.52 3.53 5.85
CA PHE A 221 -3.81 2.10 5.67
C PHE A 221 -2.54 1.32 5.40
N ALA A 222 -2.28 0.31 6.23
CA ALA A 222 -1.26 -0.69 5.99
C ALA A 222 -1.79 -1.80 5.06
N PRO A 223 -0.92 -2.50 4.32
CA PRO A 223 -1.31 -3.77 3.70
C PRO A 223 -1.86 -4.72 4.77
N ASN A 224 -2.93 -5.47 4.44
CA ASN A 224 -3.53 -6.40 5.40
C ASN A 224 -2.50 -7.35 5.99
N THR A 225 -1.60 -7.85 5.16
CA THR A 225 -0.54 -8.77 5.60
C THR A 225 0.76 -8.56 4.84
N THR A 226 1.88 -8.88 5.48
CA THR A 226 3.16 -9.13 4.81
C THR A 226 3.74 -10.46 5.25
N VAL A 227 4.61 -11.04 4.43
CA VAL A 227 5.13 -12.40 4.65
C VAL A 227 6.64 -12.38 4.86
N ARG A 228 7.09 -13.23 5.76
CA ARG A 228 8.50 -13.57 5.98
C ARG A 228 8.65 -15.09 6.00
N GLN A 229 9.81 -15.58 5.62
CA GLN A 229 10.17 -16.98 5.75
C GLN A 229 11.34 -17.14 6.73
N ALA A 230 11.25 -18.13 7.61
CA ALA A 230 12.34 -18.49 8.52
C ALA A 230 13.48 -19.16 7.76
N LYS A 231 14.69 -18.61 7.87
CA LYS A 231 15.93 -19.16 7.27
C LYS A 231 16.56 -20.28 8.10
N THR A 232 16.29 -20.30 9.39
CA THR A 232 16.76 -21.30 10.35
C THR A 232 15.60 -21.80 11.20
N SER A 233 15.81 -22.83 12.00
CA SER A 233 14.88 -23.23 13.05
C SER A 233 15.20 -22.50 14.35
N GLY A 234 14.20 -22.39 15.25
CA GLY A 234 14.37 -21.72 16.53
C GLY A 234 13.05 -21.40 17.21
N GLU A 235 13.08 -20.42 18.08
CA GLU A 235 11.93 -19.89 18.80
C GLU A 235 11.94 -18.34 18.75
N VAL A 236 10.75 -17.74 18.71
CA VAL A 236 10.56 -16.29 18.84
C VAL A 236 9.30 -16.02 19.65
N SER A 237 9.42 -15.22 20.72
CA SER A 237 8.31 -14.90 21.65
C SER A 237 7.56 -16.15 22.12
N GLY A 238 8.27 -17.22 22.51
CA GLY A 238 7.69 -18.47 22.96
C GLY A 238 7.07 -19.35 21.83
N CYS A 239 7.14 -18.92 20.58
CA CYS A 239 6.62 -19.69 19.45
C CYS A 239 7.75 -20.43 18.72
N PRO A 240 7.82 -21.76 18.77
CA PRO A 240 8.80 -22.54 18.04
C PRO A 240 8.53 -22.51 16.55
N PHE A 241 9.57 -22.44 15.73
CA PHE A 241 9.48 -22.46 14.26
C PHE A 241 10.60 -23.30 13.64
N ARG A 242 10.43 -23.67 12.38
CA ARG A 242 11.42 -24.43 11.60
C ARG A 242 11.88 -23.62 10.40
N ARG A 243 13.03 -23.99 9.87
CA ARG A 243 13.46 -23.47 8.55
C ARG A 243 12.34 -23.72 7.52
N GLY A 244 11.96 -22.68 6.79
CA GLY A 244 10.84 -22.72 5.82
C GLY A 244 9.46 -22.40 6.39
N SER A 245 9.31 -22.22 7.72
CA SER A 245 8.07 -21.69 8.31
C SER A 245 7.73 -20.34 7.72
N LEU A 246 6.46 -20.08 7.39
CA LEU A 246 5.98 -18.78 6.93
C LEU A 246 5.39 -17.98 8.09
N PHE A 247 5.88 -16.79 8.27
CA PHE A 247 5.32 -15.79 9.18
C PHE A 247 4.46 -14.82 8.40
N ILE A 248 3.17 -14.78 8.70
CA ILE A 248 2.19 -13.84 8.13
C ILE A 248 1.96 -12.75 9.17
N LEU A 249 2.48 -11.56 8.92
CA LEU A 249 2.34 -10.40 9.79
C LEU A 249 1.05 -9.67 9.43
N GLY A 250 0.09 -9.65 10.35
CA GLY A 250 -1.22 -9.00 10.19
C GLY A 250 -1.15 -7.50 10.43
N LEU A 251 -0.64 -6.73 9.46
CA LEU A 251 -0.42 -5.29 9.60
C LEU A 251 -1.71 -4.49 9.67
N GLY A 252 -2.73 -4.84 8.86
CA GLY A 252 -3.96 -4.05 8.75
C GLY A 252 -4.72 -3.86 10.07
N SER A 253 -4.69 -4.86 10.97
CA SER A 253 -5.28 -4.73 12.31
C SER A 253 -4.30 -4.16 13.34
N ALA A 254 -3.01 -4.53 13.23
CA ALA A 254 -1.99 -4.18 14.21
C ALA A 254 -1.53 -2.72 14.11
N SER A 255 -1.67 -2.08 12.94
CA SER A 255 -1.26 -0.70 12.69
C SER A 255 -2.29 0.36 13.12
N LYS A 256 -3.43 -0.06 13.65
CA LYS A 256 -4.47 0.88 14.08
C LYS A 256 -4.04 1.70 15.30
N GLY A 257 -4.36 3.00 15.24
CA GLY A 257 -4.07 3.97 16.29
C GLY A 257 -2.65 4.57 16.22
N ALA A 258 -2.52 5.79 16.71
CA ALA A 258 -1.29 6.60 16.61
C ALA A 258 -0.04 5.90 17.18
N ALA A 259 -0.17 5.10 18.23
CA ALA A 259 0.93 4.34 18.84
C ALA A 259 1.54 3.27 17.92
N ASN A 260 0.83 2.88 16.88
CA ASN A 260 1.23 1.82 15.94
C ASN A 260 1.46 2.33 14.51
N ARG A 261 1.54 3.64 14.31
CA ARG A 261 1.79 4.28 13.01
C ARG A 261 3.06 3.75 12.33
N ASP A 262 4.08 3.39 13.11
CA ASP A 262 5.31 2.78 12.59
C ASP A 262 5.07 1.44 11.87
N LEU A 263 4.00 0.72 12.22
CA LEU A 263 3.66 -0.55 11.55
C LEU A 263 3.01 -0.35 10.18
N VAL A 264 2.37 0.80 9.92
CA VAL A 264 1.81 1.11 8.59
C VAL A 264 2.90 1.00 7.52
N PHE A 265 4.08 1.53 7.83
CA PHE A 265 5.21 1.60 6.91
C PHE A 265 6.35 0.64 7.29
N LEU A 266 6.24 -0.12 8.37
CA LEU A 266 7.33 -0.90 8.95
C LEU A 266 8.59 -0.04 9.17
N SER A 267 8.43 1.18 9.68
CA SER A 267 9.42 2.26 9.72
C SER A 267 10.76 1.87 10.35
N LYS A 268 10.72 0.98 11.35
CA LYS A 268 11.90 0.49 12.07
C LYS A 268 12.44 -0.84 11.53
N SER A 269 11.97 -1.29 10.37
CA SER A 269 12.35 -2.57 9.75
C SER A 269 13.26 -2.36 8.54
N TRP A 270 14.08 -3.37 8.25
CA TRP A 270 14.87 -3.42 7.01
C TRP A 270 13.99 -3.34 5.74
N SER A 271 12.72 -3.67 5.85
CA SER A 271 11.73 -3.65 4.77
C SER A 271 10.76 -2.47 4.86
N ARG A 272 11.20 -1.37 5.49
CA ARG A 272 10.41 -0.15 5.61
C ARG A 272 9.87 0.30 4.25
N CYS A 273 8.65 0.83 4.25
CA CYS A 273 8.04 1.38 3.06
C CYS A 273 8.67 2.74 2.73
N PRO A 274 9.17 2.97 1.53
CA PRO A 274 9.77 4.25 1.16
C PRO A 274 8.76 5.41 1.08
N ALA A 275 7.46 5.12 1.03
CA ALA A 275 6.40 6.11 1.01
C ALA A 275 6.04 6.71 2.39
N GLU A 276 6.76 6.32 3.44
CA GLU A 276 6.52 6.73 4.85
C GLU A 276 6.43 8.25 5.05
N LYS A 277 7.16 9.05 4.28
CA LYS A 277 7.09 10.50 4.36
C LYS A 277 6.08 11.10 3.40
N TRP A 278 5.99 10.54 2.19
CA TRP A 278 5.19 11.13 1.13
C TRP A 278 3.68 10.90 1.31
N VAL A 279 3.25 9.69 1.71
CA VAL A 279 1.81 9.41 1.89
C VAL A 279 1.20 10.26 2.99
N PRO A 280 1.79 10.38 4.19
CA PRO A 280 1.26 11.30 5.20
C PRO A 280 1.21 12.74 4.72
N ALA A 281 2.26 13.25 4.04
CA ALA A 281 2.28 14.61 3.51
C ALA A 281 1.17 14.85 2.46
N LEU A 282 0.90 13.86 1.59
CA LEU A 282 -0.21 13.90 0.63
C LEU A 282 -1.56 14.03 1.36
N LEU A 283 -1.81 13.16 2.34
CA LEU A 283 -3.06 13.16 3.11
C LEU A 283 -3.22 14.45 3.92
N GLU A 284 -2.15 14.94 4.56
CA GLU A 284 -2.12 16.23 5.26
C GLU A 284 -2.49 17.39 4.33
N GLY A 285 -1.85 17.44 3.14
CA GLY A 285 -2.11 18.48 2.15
C GLY A 285 -3.54 18.46 1.60
N VAL A 286 -4.15 17.27 1.46
CA VAL A 286 -5.56 17.12 1.05
C VAL A 286 -6.48 17.54 2.20
N TRP A 287 -6.25 17.05 3.42
CA TRP A 287 -7.09 17.39 4.59
C TRP A 287 -7.11 18.89 4.88
N THR A 288 -5.96 19.54 4.83
CA THR A 288 -5.85 21.00 5.04
C THR A 288 -6.76 21.76 4.07
N ARG A 289 -6.77 21.37 2.78
CA ARG A 289 -7.65 22.01 1.78
C ARG A 289 -9.13 21.76 2.04
N VAL A 290 -9.47 20.54 2.48
CA VAL A 290 -10.84 20.15 2.79
C VAL A 290 -11.36 20.91 4.00
N SER A 291 -10.55 21.06 5.05
CA SER A 291 -10.95 21.72 6.30
C SER A 291 -11.03 23.25 6.19
N THR A 292 -10.17 23.88 5.36
CA THR A 292 -10.13 25.34 5.23
C THR A 292 -11.24 25.91 4.32
N THR A 293 -11.77 25.17 3.37
CA THR A 293 -12.77 25.65 2.40
C THR A 293 -14.19 25.78 2.99
N SER A 294 -14.42 25.43 4.26
CA SER A 294 -15.71 25.54 4.93
C SER A 294 -16.07 26.94 5.43
N ALA A 295 -15.26 27.97 5.16
CA ALA A 295 -15.43 29.32 5.71
C ALA A 295 -16.06 30.37 4.73
N SER A 296 -16.75 29.93 3.67
CA SER A 296 -17.61 30.85 2.89
C SER A 296 -19.08 30.44 3.04
N PRO A 297 -19.83 31.03 4.00
CA PRO A 297 -21.28 31.05 3.86
C PRO A 297 -21.57 31.88 2.61
N GLY A 298 -22.14 31.21 1.57
CA GLY A 298 -22.57 31.89 0.37
C GLY A 298 -23.44 33.09 0.72
N ASN A 299 -23.02 34.29 0.32
CA ASN A 299 -23.87 35.45 0.17
C ASN A 299 -24.94 35.11 -0.88
N PHE A 300 -26.01 34.41 -0.45
CA PHE A 300 -27.28 34.55 -1.10
C PHE A 300 -27.76 35.98 -0.81
N ALA A 301 -27.28 36.92 -1.58
CA ALA A 301 -27.88 38.24 -1.64
C ALA A 301 -29.33 38.03 -2.10
N ASP A 302 -30.23 38.22 -1.17
CA ASP A 302 -31.63 38.40 -1.34
C ASP A 302 -31.88 39.57 -2.32
N SER A 303 -32.06 39.25 -3.61
CA SER A 303 -32.47 40.19 -4.64
C SER A 303 -33.98 40.13 -4.87
N SER A 304 -34.75 40.22 -3.80
CA SER A 304 -36.19 40.41 -3.86
C SER A 304 -36.57 41.67 -3.06
N ARG A 305 -36.23 42.86 -3.59
CA ARG A 305 -36.97 44.12 -3.36
C ARG A 305 -36.64 45.08 -4.50
N ASN A 306 -37.59 45.18 -5.44
CA ASN A 306 -38.19 46.45 -5.88
C ASN A 306 -38.95 46.26 -7.18
N THR A 307 -40.20 46.65 -7.02
CA THR A 307 -41.29 47.11 -7.90
C THR A 307 -42.07 46.03 -8.62
#